data_4ad00303ef27e1009c19fe7d8af85106
#
_entry.id   4ad00303ef27e1009c19fe7d8af85106
#
_cell.length_a   1.000
_cell.length_b   1.000
_cell.length_c   1.000
_cell.angle_alpha   90.00
_cell.angle_beta   90.00
_cell.angle_gamma   90.00
#
_symmetry.space_group_name_H-M   'P 1'
#
loop_
_entity.id
_entity.type
_entity.pdbx_description
1 polymer ?
#
loop_
_entity_poly.entity_id
_entity_poly.type
_entity_poly.pdbx_seq_one_letter_code
_entity_poly.pdbx_strand_id
1 'polypeptide(L)'
;MLTLQQIKADPAKTIERLAIKGFDGKEPIAKVLELDNLRRSLQLDNDNQAAELNQLAASIGALMKQGKREEAEEAKAKVSALKENQKSIAARLAEVEQEQHVLLTTIPNLPCDMVPAGTSAADNVVEKTGGPMPDLPADALPHWELAKKYNLIDFDLGVKITGAGFPVYIGKGARLQRALIQFFLDEANAAGYTEIEPPYVVNEASAYGTGQLPDKEGQMYHCEVDNLYLIPTAEVPVTNIYRDVILSADELPKKNCAYSACFRREAGSYGKDVRGLNRLHQFDKVEIVRIEKPENSYAALEEMKDHVQGLLEKLGLPWHILRLCGGDMSFTSAITFDFEVWSAAQERWLEVSSVSNFETYQANRLKCRYRDADKKTRLCHTLNGSALALPRIVAALLENNQTPQGIVVPECLRKYTGFDIID
;
A
#
# COMPACT_ATOMS: atom_id res chain seq x y z
N MET A 1 -8.83 -4.08 -4.64
CA MET A 1 -9.76 -3.73 -5.74
C MET A 1 -11.17 -3.61 -5.21
N LEU A 2 -12.01 -2.81 -5.86
CA LEU A 2 -13.42 -2.70 -5.51
C LEU A 2 -14.12 -4.06 -5.59
N THR A 3 -15.12 -4.29 -4.74
CA THR A 3 -15.95 -5.47 -4.84
C THR A 3 -17.08 -5.24 -5.84
N LEU A 4 -17.53 -6.29 -6.52
CA LEU A 4 -18.74 -6.20 -7.38
C LEU A 4 -19.98 -5.76 -6.59
N GLN A 5 -20.06 -6.12 -5.31
CA GLN A 5 -21.16 -5.71 -4.45
C GLN A 5 -21.19 -4.19 -4.25
N GLN A 6 -20.03 -3.55 -4.00
CA GLN A 6 -19.94 -2.09 -3.89
C GLN A 6 -20.38 -1.41 -5.18
N ILE A 7 -19.85 -1.86 -6.33
CA ILE A 7 -20.17 -1.29 -7.64
C ILE A 7 -21.67 -1.42 -7.95
N LYS A 8 -22.27 -2.58 -7.67
CA LYS A 8 -23.68 -2.89 -7.97
C LYS A 8 -24.67 -2.19 -7.03
N ALA A 9 -24.23 -1.87 -5.80
CA ALA A 9 -25.08 -1.19 -4.84
C ALA A 9 -25.52 0.19 -5.33
N ASP A 10 -24.59 0.96 -5.92
CA ASP A 10 -24.86 2.26 -6.54
C ASP A 10 -23.79 2.58 -7.59
N PRO A 11 -24.00 2.18 -8.84
CA PRO A 11 -23.04 2.45 -9.92
C PRO A 11 -22.85 3.95 -10.19
N ALA A 12 -23.90 4.76 -10.06
CA ALA A 12 -23.83 6.19 -10.31
C ALA A 12 -22.97 6.89 -9.26
N LYS A 13 -23.20 6.58 -7.98
CA LYS A 13 -22.38 7.08 -6.87
C LYS A 13 -20.92 6.59 -6.99
N THR A 14 -20.70 5.35 -7.44
CA THR A 14 -19.36 4.81 -7.68
C THR A 14 -18.61 5.66 -8.72
N ILE A 15 -19.26 6.00 -9.84
CA ILE A 15 -18.68 6.84 -10.90
C ILE A 15 -18.39 8.26 -10.36
N GLU A 16 -19.32 8.85 -9.63
CA GLU A 16 -19.15 10.17 -9.00
C GLU A 16 -17.93 10.19 -8.06
N ARG A 17 -17.80 9.16 -7.21
CA ARG A 17 -16.66 9.05 -6.28
C ARG A 17 -15.32 8.85 -7.00
N LEU A 18 -15.29 8.06 -8.07
CA LEU A 18 -14.08 7.88 -8.89
C LEU A 18 -13.62 9.18 -9.54
N ALA A 19 -14.57 10.05 -9.94
CA ALA A 19 -14.26 11.35 -10.53
C ALA A 19 -13.52 12.27 -9.56
N ILE A 20 -13.66 12.13 -8.25
CA ILE A 20 -12.89 12.87 -7.23
C ILE A 20 -11.39 12.60 -7.36
N LYS A 21 -11.01 11.37 -7.77
CA LYS A 21 -9.62 10.98 -8.09
C LYS A 21 -9.21 11.28 -9.53
N GLY A 22 -10.01 12.04 -10.28
CA GLY A 22 -9.74 12.30 -11.70
C GLY A 22 -9.94 11.08 -12.61
N PHE A 23 -10.58 10.00 -12.13
CA PHE A 23 -10.80 8.79 -12.92
C PHE A 23 -12.19 8.79 -13.56
N ASP A 24 -12.25 8.73 -14.89
CA ASP A 24 -13.53 8.53 -15.60
C ASP A 24 -13.98 7.08 -15.47
N GLY A 25 -14.91 6.84 -14.56
CA GLY A 25 -15.45 5.53 -14.25
C GLY A 25 -16.60 5.08 -15.16
N LYS A 26 -17.11 5.91 -16.07
CA LYS A 26 -18.35 5.61 -16.83
C LYS A 26 -18.23 4.34 -17.65
N GLU A 27 -17.26 4.27 -18.55
CA GLU A 27 -17.03 3.11 -19.41
C GLU A 27 -16.54 1.88 -18.62
N PRO A 28 -15.51 1.98 -17.73
CA PRO A 28 -15.07 0.85 -16.94
C PRO A 28 -16.16 0.22 -16.06
N ILE A 29 -16.97 1.03 -15.38
CA ILE A 29 -18.05 0.52 -14.52
C ILE A 29 -19.15 -0.14 -15.34
N ALA A 30 -19.55 0.46 -16.48
CA ALA A 30 -20.51 -0.15 -17.39
C ALA A 30 -20.02 -1.52 -17.89
N LYS A 31 -18.75 -1.61 -18.29
CA LYS A 31 -18.15 -2.87 -18.77
C LYS A 31 -18.04 -3.93 -17.66
N VAL A 32 -17.69 -3.55 -16.42
CA VAL A 32 -17.70 -4.48 -15.27
C VAL A 32 -19.07 -5.08 -15.05
N LEU A 33 -20.13 -4.26 -15.13
CA LEU A 33 -21.51 -4.72 -14.95
C LEU A 33 -21.99 -5.60 -16.12
N GLU A 34 -21.61 -5.28 -17.36
CA GLU A 34 -21.86 -6.13 -18.53
C GLU A 34 -21.22 -7.50 -18.37
N LEU A 35 -19.94 -7.54 -17.98
CA LEU A 35 -19.19 -8.79 -17.76
C LEU A 35 -19.79 -9.60 -16.60
N ASP A 36 -20.27 -8.96 -15.51
CA ASP A 36 -20.93 -9.68 -14.42
C ASP A 36 -22.24 -10.30 -14.87
N ASN A 37 -23.01 -9.61 -15.70
CA ASN A 37 -24.25 -10.16 -16.25
C ASN A 37 -23.95 -11.37 -17.16
N LEU A 38 -22.96 -11.26 -18.04
CA LEU A 38 -22.54 -12.36 -18.92
C LEU A 38 -22.01 -13.55 -18.11
N ARG A 39 -21.14 -13.30 -17.11
CA ARG A 39 -20.65 -14.33 -16.20
C ARG A 39 -21.77 -15.09 -15.51
N ARG A 40 -22.78 -14.36 -15.01
CA ARG A 40 -23.94 -14.96 -14.32
C ARG A 40 -24.80 -15.81 -15.28
N SER A 41 -25.00 -15.37 -16.51
CA SER A 41 -25.69 -16.14 -17.54
C SER A 41 -24.94 -17.43 -17.86
N LEU A 42 -23.62 -17.32 -18.14
CA LEU A 42 -22.77 -18.48 -18.44
C LEU A 42 -22.69 -19.47 -17.26
N GLN A 43 -22.65 -18.96 -16.02
CA GLN A 43 -22.66 -19.82 -14.82
C GLN A 43 -23.99 -20.61 -14.74
N LEU A 44 -25.12 -19.92 -14.95
CA LEU A 44 -26.45 -20.58 -14.94
C LEU A 44 -26.54 -21.64 -16.03
N ASP A 45 -26.07 -21.35 -17.24
CA ASP A 45 -26.07 -22.30 -18.36
C ASP A 45 -25.19 -23.51 -18.05
N ASN A 46 -23.99 -23.29 -17.47
CA ASN A 46 -23.09 -24.34 -17.04
C ASN A 46 -23.73 -25.24 -15.96
N ASP A 47 -24.38 -24.67 -14.97
CA ASP A 47 -25.05 -25.40 -13.89
C ASP A 47 -26.24 -26.21 -14.41
N ASN A 48 -27.05 -25.64 -15.33
CA ASN A 48 -28.16 -26.32 -15.98
C ASN A 48 -27.65 -27.52 -16.80
N GLN A 49 -26.60 -27.36 -17.57
CA GLN A 49 -26.02 -28.45 -18.35
C GLN A 49 -25.40 -29.55 -17.47
N ALA A 50 -24.77 -29.17 -16.35
CA ALA A 50 -24.27 -30.13 -15.37
C ALA A 50 -25.43 -30.99 -14.77
N ALA A 51 -26.56 -30.34 -14.45
CA ALA A 51 -27.75 -31.04 -13.96
C ALA A 51 -28.34 -32.00 -15.00
N GLU A 52 -28.46 -31.57 -16.29
CA GLU A 52 -28.94 -32.38 -17.39
C GLU A 52 -28.04 -33.60 -17.66
N LEU A 53 -26.70 -33.37 -17.65
CA LEU A 53 -25.72 -34.48 -17.78
C LEU A 53 -25.89 -35.52 -16.67
N ASN A 54 -26.10 -35.11 -15.44
CA ASN A 54 -26.29 -36.03 -14.32
C ASN A 54 -27.58 -36.85 -14.49
N GLN A 55 -28.68 -36.22 -14.95
CA GLN A 55 -29.94 -36.91 -15.22
C GLN A 55 -29.82 -37.91 -16.36
N LEU A 56 -29.21 -37.51 -17.48
CA LEU A 56 -28.97 -38.42 -18.64
C LEU A 56 -28.06 -39.59 -18.28
N ALA A 57 -27.01 -39.34 -17.52
CA ALA A 57 -26.10 -40.38 -17.07
C ALA A 57 -26.82 -41.42 -16.19
N ALA A 58 -27.70 -40.99 -15.31
CA ALA A 58 -28.53 -41.86 -14.49
C ALA A 58 -29.53 -42.69 -15.35
N SER A 59 -30.13 -42.06 -16.38
CA SER A 59 -31.10 -42.72 -17.28
C SER A 59 -30.48 -43.80 -18.13
N ILE A 60 -29.22 -43.64 -18.59
CA ILE A 60 -28.50 -44.66 -19.40
C ILE A 60 -28.43 -45.98 -18.65
N GLY A 61 -28.11 -45.94 -17.35
CA GLY A 61 -28.04 -47.16 -16.53
C GLY A 61 -29.38 -47.87 -16.40
N ALA A 62 -30.48 -47.13 -16.31
CA ALA A 62 -31.84 -47.68 -16.27
C ALA A 62 -32.28 -48.26 -17.62
N LEU A 63 -32.01 -47.57 -18.72
CA LEU A 63 -32.31 -48.05 -20.10
C LEU A 63 -31.56 -49.32 -20.44
N MET A 64 -30.31 -49.43 -20.07
CA MET A 64 -29.49 -50.64 -20.26
C MET A 64 -30.04 -51.83 -19.47
N LYS A 65 -30.50 -51.63 -18.24
CA LYS A 65 -31.14 -52.67 -17.42
C LYS A 65 -32.49 -53.14 -17.99
N GLN A 66 -33.20 -52.26 -18.70
CA GLN A 66 -34.48 -52.56 -19.38
C GLN A 66 -34.28 -53.16 -20.76
N GLY A 67 -33.05 -53.35 -21.24
CA GLY A 67 -32.77 -53.90 -22.57
C GLY A 67 -32.98 -52.91 -23.74
N LYS A 68 -33.24 -51.65 -23.47
CA LYS A 68 -33.52 -50.58 -24.45
C LYS A 68 -32.21 -50.00 -24.99
N ARG A 69 -31.49 -50.78 -25.80
CA ARG A 69 -30.15 -50.45 -26.27
C ARG A 69 -30.10 -49.21 -27.18
N GLU A 70 -31.06 -49.06 -28.10
CA GLU A 70 -31.09 -47.89 -29.02
C GLU A 70 -31.30 -46.60 -28.27
N GLU A 71 -32.26 -46.54 -27.34
CA GLU A 71 -32.49 -45.36 -26.48
C GLU A 71 -31.25 -45.05 -25.59
N ALA A 72 -30.52 -46.05 -25.14
CA ALA A 72 -29.30 -45.89 -24.37
C ALA A 72 -28.15 -45.31 -25.22
N GLU A 73 -28.00 -45.69 -26.50
CA GLU A 73 -27.00 -45.15 -27.41
C GLU A 73 -27.33 -43.70 -27.81
N GLU A 74 -28.62 -43.38 -28.05
CA GLU A 74 -29.04 -41.98 -28.25
C GLU A 74 -28.74 -41.11 -27.03
N ALA A 75 -29.00 -41.60 -25.81
CA ALA A 75 -28.68 -40.89 -24.58
C ALA A 75 -27.16 -40.68 -24.40
N LYS A 76 -26.34 -41.66 -24.77
CA LYS A 76 -24.87 -41.53 -24.78
C LYS A 76 -24.38 -40.45 -25.76
N ALA A 77 -24.95 -40.43 -26.99
CA ALA A 77 -24.62 -39.41 -27.98
C ALA A 77 -24.97 -37.98 -27.46
N LYS A 78 -26.15 -37.82 -26.81
CA LYS A 78 -26.55 -36.57 -26.18
C LYS A 78 -25.58 -36.16 -25.05
N VAL A 79 -25.19 -37.12 -24.19
CA VAL A 79 -24.19 -36.88 -23.13
C VAL A 79 -22.86 -36.39 -23.71
N SER A 80 -22.41 -37.00 -24.84
CA SER A 80 -21.18 -36.58 -25.51
C SER A 80 -21.27 -35.14 -26.01
N ALA A 81 -22.37 -34.79 -26.71
CA ALA A 81 -22.59 -33.42 -27.21
C ALA A 81 -22.69 -32.38 -26.08
N LEU A 82 -23.43 -32.73 -25.01
CA LEU A 82 -23.54 -31.85 -23.83
C LEU A 82 -22.19 -31.60 -23.11
N LYS A 83 -21.34 -32.65 -23.02
CA LYS A 83 -19.98 -32.47 -22.45
C LYS A 83 -19.10 -31.52 -23.25
N GLU A 84 -19.14 -31.59 -24.57
CA GLU A 84 -18.38 -30.66 -25.44
C GLU A 84 -18.91 -29.23 -25.27
N ASN A 85 -20.24 -29.07 -25.24
CA ASN A 85 -20.85 -27.76 -25.02
C ASN A 85 -20.51 -27.18 -23.62
N GLN A 86 -20.60 -27.98 -22.57
CA GLN A 86 -20.22 -27.61 -21.20
C GLN A 86 -18.75 -27.16 -21.14
N LYS A 87 -17.84 -27.88 -21.81
CA LYS A 87 -16.44 -27.49 -21.89
C LYS A 87 -16.25 -26.13 -22.55
N SER A 88 -17.01 -25.85 -23.63
CA SER A 88 -16.98 -24.54 -24.31
C SER A 88 -17.51 -23.42 -23.40
N ILE A 89 -18.62 -23.65 -22.70
CA ILE A 89 -19.18 -22.68 -21.74
C ILE A 89 -18.22 -22.41 -20.59
N ALA A 90 -17.62 -23.47 -20.02
CA ALA A 90 -16.64 -23.32 -18.94
C ALA A 90 -15.40 -22.53 -19.38
N ALA A 91 -14.91 -22.77 -20.60
CA ALA A 91 -13.82 -21.97 -21.17
C ALA A 91 -14.19 -20.49 -21.32
N ARG A 92 -15.39 -20.22 -21.85
CA ARG A 92 -15.87 -18.84 -22.01
C ARG A 92 -16.12 -18.15 -20.66
N LEU A 93 -16.62 -18.89 -19.66
CA LEU A 93 -16.78 -18.38 -18.30
C LEU A 93 -15.43 -17.96 -17.71
N ALA A 94 -14.41 -18.79 -17.83
CA ALA A 94 -13.06 -18.48 -17.35
C ALA A 94 -12.46 -17.24 -18.05
N GLU A 95 -12.67 -17.09 -19.36
CA GLU A 95 -12.25 -15.87 -20.09
C GLU A 95 -12.93 -14.62 -19.57
N VAL A 96 -14.26 -14.68 -19.36
CA VAL A 96 -15.05 -13.53 -18.86
C VAL A 96 -14.64 -13.17 -17.43
N GLU A 97 -14.40 -14.16 -16.57
CA GLU A 97 -13.90 -13.95 -15.21
C GLU A 97 -12.53 -13.28 -15.20
N GLN A 98 -11.62 -13.72 -16.07
CA GLN A 98 -10.30 -13.13 -16.24
C GLN A 98 -10.38 -11.69 -16.77
N GLU A 99 -11.19 -11.44 -17.80
CA GLU A 99 -11.41 -10.09 -18.36
C GLU A 99 -11.95 -9.13 -17.28
N GLN A 100 -12.96 -9.57 -16.53
CA GLN A 100 -13.54 -8.80 -15.43
C GLN A 100 -12.51 -8.53 -14.32
N HIS A 101 -11.71 -9.54 -13.96
CA HIS A 101 -10.66 -9.40 -12.95
C HIS A 101 -9.60 -8.37 -13.38
N VAL A 102 -9.10 -8.48 -14.61
CA VAL A 102 -8.12 -7.51 -15.16
C VAL A 102 -8.69 -6.09 -15.14
N LEU A 103 -9.93 -5.92 -15.61
CA LEU A 103 -10.57 -4.61 -15.61
C LEU A 103 -10.72 -4.03 -14.19
N LEU A 104 -11.14 -4.83 -13.21
CA LEU A 104 -11.24 -4.41 -11.82
C LEU A 104 -9.89 -3.95 -11.22
N THR A 105 -8.77 -4.49 -11.68
CA THR A 105 -7.44 -4.05 -11.23
C THR A 105 -7.06 -2.65 -11.73
N THR A 106 -7.70 -2.18 -12.79
CA THR A 106 -7.45 -0.85 -13.38
C THR A 106 -8.27 0.27 -12.74
N ILE A 107 -9.25 -0.06 -11.91
CA ILE A 107 -10.14 0.89 -11.25
C ILE A 107 -9.57 1.24 -9.87
N PRO A 108 -9.34 2.53 -9.54
CA PRO A 108 -8.83 2.93 -8.23
C PRO A 108 -9.83 2.67 -7.11
N ASN A 109 -9.37 2.77 -5.87
CA ASN A 109 -10.25 2.73 -4.72
C ASN A 109 -11.12 3.99 -4.66
N LEU A 110 -12.31 3.86 -4.07
CA LEU A 110 -13.20 5.00 -3.84
C LEU A 110 -12.64 5.87 -2.71
N PRO A 111 -12.51 7.19 -2.92
CA PRO A 111 -12.21 8.08 -1.81
C PRO A 111 -13.37 8.11 -0.81
N CYS A 112 -13.12 8.26 0.47
CA CYS A 112 -14.19 8.44 1.48
C CYS A 112 -14.77 9.88 1.44
N ASP A 113 -15.89 10.11 2.16
CA ASP A 113 -16.58 11.40 2.10
C ASP A 113 -15.76 12.59 2.65
N MET A 114 -14.72 12.32 3.42
CA MET A 114 -13.83 13.35 3.97
C MET A 114 -12.78 13.86 2.96
N VAL A 115 -12.59 13.19 1.83
CA VAL A 115 -11.58 13.56 0.83
C VAL A 115 -12.03 14.80 0.07
N PRO A 116 -11.24 15.91 0.10
CA PRO A 116 -11.57 17.10 -0.63
C PRO A 116 -11.40 16.90 -2.15
N ALA A 117 -12.17 17.64 -2.91
CA ALA A 117 -11.96 17.74 -4.36
C ALA A 117 -10.65 18.50 -4.61
N GLY A 118 -9.91 18.10 -5.64
CA GLY A 118 -8.64 18.71 -6.03
C GLY A 118 -7.93 17.88 -7.08
N THR A 119 -6.98 18.48 -7.78
CA THR A 119 -6.28 17.87 -8.91
C THR A 119 -4.77 17.70 -8.69
N SER A 120 -4.23 18.32 -7.62
CA SER A 120 -2.79 18.33 -7.34
C SER A 120 -2.52 18.57 -5.85
N ALA A 121 -1.26 18.42 -5.44
CA ALA A 121 -0.81 18.68 -4.08
C ALA A 121 -1.14 20.10 -3.57
N ALA A 122 -1.31 21.09 -4.48
CA ALA A 122 -1.70 22.44 -4.10
C ALA A 122 -3.13 22.54 -3.53
N ASP A 123 -3.96 21.52 -3.78
CA ASP A 123 -5.34 21.46 -3.32
C ASP A 123 -5.49 20.65 -2.00
N ASN A 124 -4.38 20.17 -1.44
CA ASN A 124 -4.36 19.49 -0.15
C ASN A 124 -4.73 20.44 0.99
N VAL A 125 -5.40 19.92 2.00
CA VAL A 125 -5.88 20.72 3.14
C VAL A 125 -4.97 20.53 4.34
N VAL A 126 -4.35 21.62 4.81
CA VAL A 126 -3.61 21.61 6.08
C VAL A 126 -4.61 21.49 7.22
N GLU A 127 -4.58 20.38 7.94
CA GLU A 127 -5.46 20.15 9.08
C GLU A 127 -4.87 20.61 10.41
N LYS A 128 -3.57 20.44 10.56
CA LYS A 128 -2.90 20.69 11.83
C LYS A 128 -1.46 21.09 11.61
N THR A 129 -0.94 21.98 12.45
CA THR A 129 0.46 22.42 12.44
C THR A 129 1.01 22.39 13.86
N GLY A 130 2.32 22.18 14.02
CA GLY A 130 2.96 22.20 15.32
C GLY A 130 4.48 22.19 15.24
N GLY A 131 5.11 22.13 16.41
CA GLY A 131 6.55 22.19 16.56
C GLY A 131 7.12 23.62 16.44
N PRO A 132 8.28 23.90 17.06
CA PRO A 132 8.92 25.21 17.03
C PRO A 132 9.64 25.41 15.69
N MET A 133 9.43 26.57 15.05
CA MET A 133 10.25 26.95 13.90
C MET A 133 11.68 27.26 14.38
N PRO A 134 12.73 26.77 13.69
CA PRO A 134 14.10 26.98 14.08
C PRO A 134 14.52 28.42 13.84
N ASP A 135 15.27 28.96 14.79
CA ASP A 135 15.97 30.25 14.63
C ASP A 135 17.43 29.97 14.22
N LEU A 136 17.68 30.02 12.92
CA LEU A 136 18.98 29.66 12.36
C LEU A 136 19.85 30.89 12.07
N PRO A 137 21.18 30.72 12.15
CA PRO A 137 22.11 31.77 11.72
C PRO A 137 21.99 32.04 10.21
N ALA A 138 22.34 33.26 9.77
CA ALA A 138 22.23 33.65 8.37
C ALA A 138 23.10 32.81 7.40
N ASP A 139 24.11 32.13 7.91
CA ASP A 139 25.01 31.21 7.18
C ASP A 139 24.62 29.72 7.33
N ALA A 140 23.39 29.44 7.73
CA ALA A 140 22.88 28.07 7.85
C ALA A 140 23.03 27.30 6.55
N LEU A 141 23.53 26.05 6.67
CA LEU A 141 23.86 25.21 5.53
C LEU A 141 22.74 24.15 5.28
N PRO A 142 22.49 23.80 4.02
CA PRO A 142 21.60 22.68 3.71
C PRO A 142 22.26 21.34 4.07
N HIS A 143 21.42 20.30 4.27
CA HIS A 143 21.87 19.01 4.78
C HIS A 143 22.98 18.35 3.96
N TRP A 144 23.05 18.55 2.64
CA TRP A 144 24.13 17.98 1.81
C TRP A 144 25.49 18.65 2.06
N GLU A 145 25.54 19.93 2.42
CA GLU A 145 26.77 20.62 2.83
C GLU A 145 27.17 20.23 4.27
N LEU A 146 26.19 20.11 5.18
CA LEU A 146 26.42 19.61 6.54
C LEU A 146 26.91 18.16 6.53
N ALA A 147 26.32 17.31 5.69
CA ALA A 147 26.75 15.91 5.51
C ALA A 147 28.20 15.83 5.07
N LYS A 148 28.66 16.70 4.18
CA LYS A 148 30.05 16.81 3.74
C LYS A 148 30.94 17.40 4.84
N LYS A 149 30.53 18.50 5.46
CA LYS A 149 31.30 19.22 6.50
C LYS A 149 31.65 18.30 7.67
N TYR A 150 30.73 17.50 8.12
CA TYR A 150 30.88 16.59 9.26
C TYR A 150 31.15 15.12 8.86
N ASN A 151 31.37 14.83 7.59
CA ASN A 151 31.63 13.49 7.04
C ASN A 151 30.55 12.47 7.49
N LEU A 152 29.28 12.81 7.31
CA LEU A 152 28.14 12.00 7.76
C LEU A 152 27.58 11.10 6.66
N ILE A 153 27.58 11.63 5.41
CA ILE A 153 27.02 10.96 4.24
C ILE A 153 27.89 11.28 3.04
N ASP A 154 28.30 10.26 2.32
CA ASP A 154 29.07 10.37 1.07
C ASP A 154 28.19 9.98 -0.11
N PHE A 155 27.76 10.96 -0.89
CA PHE A 155 26.95 10.77 -2.08
C PHE A 155 27.80 10.30 -3.28
N ASP A 156 29.06 10.76 -3.37
CA ASP A 156 29.98 10.41 -4.48
C ASP A 156 30.38 8.94 -4.37
N LEU A 157 30.61 8.46 -3.15
CA LEU A 157 30.88 7.03 -2.89
C LEU A 157 29.67 6.17 -3.28
N GLY A 158 28.45 6.64 -3.00
CA GLY A 158 27.24 5.98 -3.44
C GLY A 158 27.12 5.89 -4.96
N VAL A 159 27.44 6.97 -5.67
CA VAL A 159 27.49 6.99 -7.15
C VAL A 159 28.53 5.98 -7.66
N LYS A 160 29.69 5.90 -7.02
CA LYS A 160 30.76 4.95 -7.39
C LYS A 160 30.34 3.49 -7.22
N ILE A 161 29.59 3.17 -6.16
CA ILE A 161 29.21 1.78 -5.82
C ILE A 161 28.02 1.31 -6.65
N THR A 162 27.01 2.18 -6.82
CA THR A 162 25.71 1.78 -7.40
C THR A 162 25.21 2.77 -8.44
N GLY A 163 25.18 4.07 -8.11
CA GLY A 163 24.63 5.14 -8.94
C GLY A 163 24.08 6.28 -8.09
N ALA A 164 23.55 7.32 -8.74
CA ALA A 164 22.90 8.42 -8.04
C ALA A 164 21.68 7.93 -7.25
N GLY A 165 21.38 8.56 -6.11
CA GLY A 165 20.23 8.18 -5.28
C GLY A 165 20.48 7.01 -4.30
N PHE A 166 21.76 6.60 -4.13
CA PHE A 166 22.19 5.57 -3.17
C PHE A 166 23.25 6.15 -2.22
N PRO A 167 22.86 6.89 -1.16
CA PRO A 167 23.81 7.52 -0.24
C PRO A 167 24.55 6.48 0.63
N VAL A 168 25.80 6.80 1.00
CA VAL A 168 26.58 6.01 1.95
C VAL A 168 26.68 6.79 3.26
N TYR A 169 26.08 6.29 4.32
CA TYR A 169 26.17 6.87 5.66
C TYR A 169 27.47 6.48 6.35
N ILE A 170 28.14 7.43 7.00
CA ILE A 170 29.48 7.24 7.59
C ILE A 170 29.49 7.73 9.04
N GLY A 171 30.24 7.06 9.91
CA GLY A 171 30.54 7.49 11.27
C GLY A 171 29.32 7.91 12.10
N LYS A 172 29.27 9.18 12.57
CA LYS A 172 28.15 9.71 13.32
C LYS A 172 26.84 9.73 12.50
N GLY A 173 26.90 9.87 11.16
CA GLY A 173 25.76 9.80 10.27
C GLY A 173 25.13 8.39 10.27
N ALA A 174 25.93 7.33 10.10
CA ALA A 174 25.44 5.96 10.20
C ALA A 174 24.89 5.63 11.59
N ARG A 175 25.51 6.18 12.63
CA ARG A 175 25.02 6.02 14.01
C ARG A 175 23.66 6.70 14.22
N LEU A 176 23.49 7.92 13.70
CA LEU A 176 22.22 8.66 13.73
C LEU A 176 21.13 7.89 13.01
N GLN A 177 21.41 7.34 11.82
CA GLN A 177 20.47 6.53 11.04
C GLN A 177 19.97 5.33 11.85
N ARG A 178 20.87 4.55 12.47
CA ARG A 178 20.49 3.42 13.33
C ARG A 178 19.73 3.85 14.59
N ALA A 179 20.09 5.00 15.17
CA ALA A 179 19.43 5.56 16.34
C ALA A 179 17.97 5.90 16.04
N LEU A 180 17.68 6.48 14.88
CA LEU A 180 16.33 6.76 14.41
C LEU A 180 15.53 5.47 14.20
N ILE A 181 16.11 4.46 13.54
CA ILE A 181 15.44 3.16 13.34
C ILE A 181 15.03 2.57 14.69
N GLN A 182 15.98 2.48 15.63
CA GLN A 182 15.72 1.90 16.94
C GLN A 182 14.68 2.72 17.73
N PHE A 183 14.77 4.04 17.70
CA PHE A 183 13.82 4.93 18.36
C PHE A 183 12.40 4.71 17.83
N PHE A 184 12.22 4.69 16.51
CA PHE A 184 10.91 4.51 15.89
C PHE A 184 10.30 3.14 16.17
N LEU A 185 11.11 2.08 16.16
CA LEU A 185 10.66 0.72 16.53
C LEU A 185 10.26 0.63 18.01
N ASP A 186 11.07 1.20 18.91
CA ASP A 186 10.76 1.21 20.36
C ASP A 186 9.44 1.96 20.63
N GLU A 187 9.23 3.11 19.96
CA GLU A 187 7.98 3.88 20.10
C GLU A 187 6.77 3.14 19.52
N ALA A 188 6.92 2.45 18.38
CA ALA A 188 5.87 1.62 17.83
C ALA A 188 5.53 0.43 18.74
N ASN A 189 6.55 -0.25 19.30
CA ASN A 189 6.36 -1.32 20.28
C ASN A 189 5.64 -0.81 21.53
N ALA A 190 6.02 0.36 22.04
CA ALA A 190 5.36 1.00 23.19
C ALA A 190 3.89 1.36 22.90
N ALA A 191 3.54 1.65 21.63
CA ALA A 191 2.17 1.87 21.17
C ALA A 191 1.38 0.57 20.88
N GLY A 192 1.98 -0.60 21.21
CA GLY A 192 1.33 -1.91 21.09
C GLY A 192 1.39 -2.53 19.69
N TYR A 193 2.31 -2.09 18.84
CA TYR A 193 2.62 -2.78 17.59
C TYR A 193 3.58 -3.94 17.85
N THR A 194 3.36 -5.04 17.16
CA THR A 194 4.28 -6.18 17.14
C THR A 194 5.31 -5.96 16.04
N GLU A 195 6.59 -5.99 16.40
CA GLU A 195 7.68 -5.85 15.45
C GLU A 195 7.83 -7.11 14.58
N ILE A 196 8.02 -6.89 13.28
CA ILE A 196 8.21 -7.91 12.26
C ILE A 196 9.49 -7.57 11.49
N GLU A 197 10.34 -8.55 11.27
CA GLU A 197 11.50 -8.46 10.35
C GLU A 197 11.17 -9.21 9.05
N PRO A 198 10.67 -8.52 8.01
CA PRO A 198 10.20 -9.15 6.79
C PRO A 198 11.31 -9.31 5.75
N PRO A 199 11.16 -10.20 4.74
CA PRO A 199 12.05 -10.23 3.59
C PRO A 199 11.92 -8.95 2.74
N TYR A 200 13.03 -8.51 2.14
CA TYR A 200 13.08 -7.30 1.29
C TYR A 200 12.80 -7.60 -0.18
N VAL A 201 12.61 -8.85 -0.53
CA VAL A 201 12.13 -9.30 -1.83
C VAL A 201 10.83 -10.07 -1.68
N VAL A 202 9.90 -9.84 -2.60
CA VAL A 202 8.55 -10.44 -2.55
C VAL A 202 8.19 -11.03 -3.91
N ASN A 203 7.27 -11.99 -3.91
CA ASN A 203 6.71 -12.54 -5.14
C ASN A 203 5.63 -11.61 -5.73
N GLU A 204 5.25 -11.87 -6.98
CA GLU A 204 4.22 -11.12 -7.71
C GLU A 204 2.89 -11.03 -6.95
N ALA A 205 2.44 -12.14 -6.35
CA ALA A 205 1.20 -12.19 -5.60
C ALA A 205 1.19 -11.25 -4.38
N SER A 206 2.36 -11.04 -3.75
CA SER A 206 2.50 -10.09 -2.64
C SER A 206 2.47 -8.64 -3.12
N ALA A 207 3.17 -8.33 -4.21
CA ALA A 207 3.14 -7.01 -4.82
C ALA A 207 1.73 -6.65 -5.37
N TYR A 208 1.02 -7.63 -5.92
CA TYR A 208 -0.38 -7.48 -6.34
C TYR A 208 -1.31 -7.23 -5.15
N GLY A 209 -1.11 -7.93 -4.04
CA GLY A 209 -2.00 -7.88 -2.86
C GLY A 209 -2.16 -6.48 -2.28
N THR A 210 -1.09 -5.70 -2.21
CA THR A 210 -1.09 -4.32 -1.71
C THR A 210 -1.30 -3.27 -2.80
N GLY A 211 -1.27 -3.68 -4.09
CA GLY A 211 -1.58 -2.79 -5.21
C GLY A 211 -0.36 -2.16 -5.88
N GLN A 212 0.83 -2.66 -5.59
CA GLN A 212 2.06 -2.26 -6.30
C GLN A 212 2.07 -2.78 -7.74
N LEU A 213 1.41 -3.91 -7.98
CA LEU A 213 1.17 -4.45 -9.32
C LEU A 213 -0.32 -4.36 -9.70
N PRO A 214 -0.62 -4.12 -11.00
CA PRO A 214 0.31 -3.82 -12.10
C PRO A 214 1.02 -2.49 -11.90
N ASP A 215 2.36 -2.48 -12.10
CA ASP A 215 3.21 -1.29 -11.94
C ASP A 215 3.08 -0.35 -13.15
N LYS A 216 2.11 0.56 -13.07
CA LYS A 216 1.81 1.51 -14.14
C LYS A 216 2.86 2.63 -14.26
N GLU A 217 3.59 2.90 -13.17
CA GLU A 217 4.54 4.01 -13.08
C GLU A 217 5.99 3.56 -13.22
N GLY A 218 6.25 2.25 -13.30
CA GLY A 218 7.58 1.68 -13.43
C GLY A 218 8.44 1.88 -12.17
N GLN A 219 7.82 1.87 -10.99
CA GLN A 219 8.51 2.16 -9.72
C GLN A 219 9.21 0.94 -9.09
N MET A 220 8.78 -0.27 -9.44
CA MET A 220 9.30 -1.49 -8.85
C MET A 220 10.63 -1.93 -9.48
N TYR A 221 11.62 -2.28 -8.64
CA TYR A 221 12.77 -3.06 -9.08
C TYR A 221 12.36 -4.52 -9.21
N HIS A 222 12.57 -5.11 -10.40
CA HIS A 222 12.22 -6.50 -10.71
C HIS A 222 13.45 -7.35 -10.98
N CYS A 223 13.58 -8.45 -10.26
CA CYS A 223 14.59 -9.50 -10.48
C CYS A 223 14.00 -10.52 -11.44
N GLU A 224 14.24 -10.34 -12.75
CA GLU A 224 13.56 -11.09 -13.81
C GLU A 224 13.80 -12.60 -13.74
N VAL A 225 15.02 -13.05 -13.41
CA VAL A 225 15.40 -14.46 -13.38
C VAL A 225 14.57 -15.26 -12.37
N ASP A 226 14.36 -14.66 -11.18
CA ASP A 226 13.66 -15.32 -10.07
C ASP A 226 12.19 -14.90 -9.97
N ASN A 227 11.75 -13.95 -10.80
CA ASN A 227 10.43 -13.30 -10.74
C ASN A 227 10.12 -12.75 -9.33
N LEU A 228 11.08 -12.04 -8.75
CA LEU A 228 10.96 -11.40 -7.45
C LEU A 228 11.07 -9.88 -7.58
N TYR A 229 10.46 -9.16 -6.65
CA TYR A 229 10.44 -7.70 -6.63
C TYR A 229 11.07 -7.19 -5.33
N LEU A 230 11.96 -6.19 -5.42
CA LEU A 230 12.42 -5.48 -4.22
C LEU A 230 11.27 -4.62 -3.69
N ILE A 231 11.09 -4.63 -2.37
CA ILE A 231 9.99 -3.91 -1.73
C ILE A 231 10.18 -2.38 -1.79
N PRO A 232 9.14 -1.60 -2.16
CA PRO A 232 9.18 -0.15 -2.07
C PRO A 232 8.81 0.37 -0.67
N THR A 233 8.34 -0.53 0.20
CA THR A 233 7.87 -0.29 1.57
C THR A 233 7.65 -1.62 2.29
N ALA A 234 7.87 -1.66 3.60
CA ALA A 234 7.54 -2.82 4.42
C ALA A 234 6.04 -3.13 4.47
N GLU A 235 5.17 -2.19 4.08
CA GLU A 235 3.74 -2.45 3.88
C GLU A 235 3.51 -3.73 3.09
N VAL A 236 4.26 -3.93 2.00
CA VAL A 236 4.05 -5.05 1.07
C VAL A 236 4.21 -6.40 1.78
N PRO A 237 5.35 -6.76 2.36
CA PRO A 237 5.50 -8.04 3.03
C PRO A 237 4.65 -8.15 4.31
N VAL A 238 4.53 -7.10 5.12
CA VAL A 238 3.81 -7.15 6.39
C VAL A 238 2.31 -7.34 6.20
N THR A 239 1.69 -6.61 5.26
CA THR A 239 0.26 -6.78 4.96
C THR A 239 -0.03 -8.17 4.36
N ASN A 240 0.92 -8.72 3.59
CA ASN A 240 0.80 -10.05 2.98
C ASN A 240 0.91 -11.22 3.96
N ILE A 241 1.33 -11.01 5.21
CA ILE A 241 1.21 -12.02 6.28
C ILE A 241 -0.26 -12.50 6.42
N TYR A 242 -1.21 -11.60 6.12
CA TYR A 242 -2.65 -11.86 6.21
C TYR A 242 -3.30 -12.22 4.87
N ARG A 243 -2.51 -12.54 3.83
CA ARG A 243 -3.04 -13.00 2.54
C ARG A 243 -3.62 -14.40 2.64
N ASP A 244 -4.83 -14.58 2.06
CA ASP A 244 -5.62 -15.83 2.09
C ASP A 244 -5.99 -16.32 3.52
N VAL A 245 -6.06 -15.39 4.50
CA VAL A 245 -6.38 -15.70 5.90
C VAL A 245 -7.83 -15.31 6.21
N ILE A 246 -8.47 -16.13 7.06
CA ILE A 246 -9.74 -15.80 7.71
C ILE A 246 -9.48 -15.75 9.22
N LEU A 247 -9.40 -14.55 9.77
CA LEU A 247 -9.21 -14.30 11.19
C LEU A 247 -10.52 -14.53 11.97
N SER A 248 -10.43 -14.84 13.26
CA SER A 248 -11.57 -14.70 14.16
C SER A 248 -11.74 -13.23 14.58
N ALA A 249 -12.95 -12.82 14.93
CA ALA A 249 -13.22 -11.42 15.27
C ALA A 249 -12.44 -10.92 16.50
N ASP A 250 -12.09 -11.81 17.42
CA ASP A 250 -11.29 -11.54 18.63
C ASP A 250 -9.79 -11.42 18.35
N GLU A 251 -9.31 -11.87 17.18
CA GLU A 251 -7.93 -11.67 16.77
C GLU A 251 -7.65 -10.25 16.22
N LEU A 252 -8.69 -9.48 15.94
CA LEU A 252 -8.58 -8.10 15.47
C LEU A 252 -8.64 -7.11 16.65
N PRO A 253 -7.87 -6.01 16.62
CA PRO A 253 -6.98 -5.60 15.53
C PRO A 253 -5.65 -6.35 15.51
N LYS A 254 -5.04 -6.48 14.31
CA LYS A 254 -3.61 -6.79 14.16
C LYS A 254 -2.85 -5.48 13.98
N LYS A 255 -1.82 -5.28 14.80
CA LYS A 255 -0.94 -4.11 14.77
C LYS A 255 0.49 -4.61 14.57
N ASN A 256 1.12 -4.26 13.45
CA ASN A 256 2.49 -4.65 13.16
C ASN A 256 3.34 -3.42 12.80
N CYS A 257 4.61 -3.44 13.19
CA CYS A 257 5.61 -2.50 12.70
C CYS A 257 6.81 -3.25 12.12
N ALA A 258 7.49 -2.62 11.18
CA ALA A 258 8.66 -3.20 10.56
C ALA A 258 9.63 -2.11 10.08
N TYR A 259 10.91 -2.31 10.33
CA TYR A 259 11.97 -1.61 9.63
C TYR A 259 12.28 -2.33 8.31
N SER A 260 12.53 -1.58 7.26
CA SER A 260 13.13 -2.10 6.04
C SER A 260 13.90 -1.05 5.26
N ALA A 261 14.89 -1.51 4.48
CA ALA A 261 15.30 -0.78 3.29
C ALA A 261 14.14 -0.82 2.28
N CYS A 262 13.90 0.30 1.63
CA CYS A 262 12.87 0.48 0.60
C CYS A 262 13.55 0.82 -0.72
N PHE A 263 13.05 0.28 -1.82
CA PHE A 263 13.65 0.42 -3.14
C PHE A 263 12.62 0.98 -4.12
N ARG A 264 12.91 2.15 -4.71
CA ARG A 264 12.04 2.81 -5.71
C ARG A 264 12.87 3.24 -6.90
N ARG A 265 12.39 2.96 -8.10
CA ARG A 265 13.08 3.37 -9.34
C ARG A 265 13.06 4.88 -9.56
N GLU A 266 12.18 5.59 -8.87
CA GLU A 266 12.02 7.06 -8.97
C GLU A 266 11.94 7.53 -10.44
N ALA A 267 11.25 6.73 -11.26
CA ALA A 267 11.12 6.98 -12.70
C ALA A 267 10.51 8.36 -12.96
N GLY A 268 11.17 9.17 -13.78
CA GLY A 268 10.70 10.51 -14.13
C GLY A 268 11.10 11.64 -13.18
N SER A 269 11.92 11.37 -12.15
CA SER A 269 12.36 12.39 -11.20
C SER A 269 13.69 13.01 -11.62
N TYR A 270 13.75 14.34 -11.71
CA TYR A 270 14.92 15.11 -12.16
C TYR A 270 15.11 16.42 -11.39
N GLY A 271 16.33 16.97 -11.41
CA GLY A 271 16.64 18.35 -11.00
C GLY A 271 16.80 18.55 -9.50
N LYS A 272 16.32 19.67 -8.95
CA LYS A 272 16.53 20.06 -7.55
C LYS A 272 15.92 19.11 -6.54
N ASP A 273 14.87 18.40 -6.92
CA ASP A 273 14.14 17.47 -6.04
C ASP A 273 14.90 16.18 -5.73
N VAL A 274 15.95 15.87 -6.49
CA VAL A 274 16.82 14.69 -6.26
C VAL A 274 18.11 15.01 -5.52
N ARG A 275 18.30 16.27 -5.08
CA ARG A 275 19.54 16.68 -4.39
C ARG A 275 19.57 16.20 -2.94
N GLY A 276 20.71 15.66 -2.51
CA GLY A 276 20.92 15.20 -1.14
C GLY A 276 20.01 14.02 -0.79
N LEU A 277 19.27 14.16 0.31
CA LEU A 277 18.37 13.12 0.85
C LEU A 277 16.89 13.31 0.43
N ASN A 278 16.59 14.24 -0.46
CA ASN A 278 15.20 14.58 -0.79
C ASN A 278 14.47 13.45 -1.52
N ARG A 279 15.16 12.71 -2.42
CA ARG A 279 14.60 11.61 -3.20
C ARG A 279 15.69 10.57 -3.52
N LEU A 280 15.46 9.33 -3.13
CA LEU A 280 16.46 8.27 -3.17
C LEU A 280 15.88 6.99 -3.79
N HIS A 281 16.73 6.24 -4.50
CA HIS A 281 16.41 4.90 -5.01
C HIS A 281 16.39 3.85 -3.92
N GLN A 282 17.21 4.01 -2.89
CA GLN A 282 17.23 3.20 -1.68
C GLN A 282 17.18 4.10 -0.45
N PHE A 283 16.27 3.79 0.48
CA PHE A 283 16.13 4.52 1.74
C PHE A 283 15.55 3.62 2.83
N ASP A 284 15.75 4.03 4.08
CA ASP A 284 15.25 3.31 5.25
C ASP A 284 13.93 3.90 5.74
N LYS A 285 13.03 3.02 6.18
CA LYS A 285 11.71 3.39 6.69
C LYS A 285 11.26 2.42 7.79
N VAL A 286 10.68 2.95 8.85
CA VAL A 286 9.84 2.17 9.75
C VAL A 286 8.39 2.32 9.32
N GLU A 287 7.70 1.22 9.16
CA GLU A 287 6.31 1.16 8.71
C GLU A 287 5.44 0.57 9.80
N ILE A 288 4.25 1.12 9.98
CA ILE A 288 3.19 0.56 10.82
C ILE A 288 2.02 0.11 9.95
N VAL A 289 1.51 -1.08 10.22
CA VAL A 289 0.40 -1.71 9.47
C VAL A 289 -0.67 -2.18 10.44
N ARG A 290 -1.93 -1.94 10.10
CA ARG A 290 -3.06 -2.45 10.86
C ARG A 290 -4.04 -3.21 9.97
N ILE A 291 -4.56 -4.32 10.53
CA ILE A 291 -5.70 -5.04 9.98
C ILE A 291 -6.85 -4.86 10.96
N GLU A 292 -7.94 -4.28 10.50
CA GLU A 292 -9.04 -3.81 11.35
C GLU A 292 -10.41 -4.35 10.91
N LYS A 293 -11.36 -4.32 11.84
CA LYS A 293 -12.77 -4.38 11.48
C LYS A 293 -13.19 -3.08 10.81
N PRO A 294 -14.09 -3.12 9.80
CA PRO A 294 -14.54 -1.91 9.09
C PRO A 294 -15.03 -0.79 10.02
N GLU A 295 -15.79 -1.13 11.05
CA GLU A 295 -16.35 -0.19 12.02
C GLU A 295 -15.33 0.57 12.86
N ASN A 296 -14.12 0.02 13.02
CA ASN A 296 -13.06 0.60 13.86
C ASN A 296 -11.98 1.31 13.04
N SER A 297 -11.93 1.14 11.71
CA SER A 297 -10.78 1.52 10.89
C SER A 297 -10.49 3.03 10.86
N TYR A 298 -11.52 3.86 10.99
CA TYR A 298 -11.32 5.32 11.03
C TYR A 298 -10.82 5.81 12.39
N ALA A 299 -11.27 5.19 13.49
CA ALA A 299 -10.66 5.44 14.81
C ALA A 299 -9.20 4.98 14.85
N ALA A 300 -8.91 3.83 14.24
CA ALA A 300 -7.56 3.31 14.08
C ALA A 300 -6.65 4.25 13.25
N LEU A 301 -7.21 4.89 12.22
CA LEU A 301 -6.52 5.90 11.42
C LEU A 301 -6.11 7.11 12.26
N GLU A 302 -7.00 7.60 13.13
CA GLU A 302 -6.67 8.71 14.03
C GLU A 302 -5.57 8.31 15.04
N GLU A 303 -5.65 7.11 15.64
CA GLU A 303 -4.58 6.60 16.51
C GLU A 303 -3.21 6.54 15.79
N MET A 304 -3.19 6.13 14.50
CA MET A 304 -1.97 6.10 13.71
C MET A 304 -1.44 7.51 13.42
N LYS A 305 -2.31 8.47 13.13
CA LYS A 305 -1.95 9.89 12.96
C LYS A 305 -1.35 10.47 14.23
N ASP A 306 -1.98 10.23 15.37
CA ASP A 306 -1.48 10.69 16.68
C ASP A 306 -0.12 10.08 17.02
N HIS A 307 0.10 8.80 16.70
CA HIS A 307 1.39 8.16 16.87
C HIS A 307 2.49 8.85 16.04
N VAL A 308 2.26 9.08 14.76
CA VAL A 308 3.23 9.75 13.87
C VAL A 308 3.48 11.19 14.30
N GLN A 309 2.44 11.95 14.67
CA GLN A 309 2.57 13.28 15.22
C GLN A 309 3.47 13.29 16.48
N GLY A 310 3.23 12.36 17.40
CA GLY A 310 4.01 12.21 18.62
C GLY A 310 5.50 11.94 18.38
N LEU A 311 5.85 11.23 17.29
CA LEU A 311 7.25 11.05 16.89
C LEU A 311 7.90 12.37 16.47
N LEU A 312 7.20 13.18 15.67
CA LEU A 312 7.70 14.48 15.24
C LEU A 312 7.85 15.48 16.39
N GLU A 313 6.91 15.45 17.34
CA GLU A 313 6.98 16.27 18.57
C GLU A 313 8.18 15.88 19.43
N LYS A 314 8.45 14.58 19.62
CA LYS A 314 9.63 14.09 20.37
C LYS A 314 10.95 14.47 19.69
N LEU A 315 10.96 14.53 18.35
CA LEU A 315 12.13 15.00 17.58
C LEU A 315 12.30 16.52 17.62
N GLY A 316 11.30 17.26 18.09
CA GLY A 316 11.33 18.73 18.14
C GLY A 316 11.29 19.41 16.77
N LEU A 317 10.77 18.74 15.76
CA LEU A 317 10.69 19.28 14.41
C LEU A 317 9.40 20.09 14.20
N PRO A 318 9.43 21.20 13.42
CA PRO A 318 8.20 21.83 12.93
C PRO A 318 7.51 20.88 11.95
N TRP A 319 6.20 20.74 12.10
CA TRP A 319 5.42 19.80 11.26
C TRP A 319 4.05 20.36 10.90
N HIS A 320 3.48 19.84 9.83
CA HIS A 320 2.07 19.93 9.55
C HIS A 320 1.49 18.62 9.01
N ILE A 321 0.18 18.45 9.16
CA ILE A 321 -0.59 17.33 8.66
C ILE A 321 -1.47 17.84 7.53
N LEU A 322 -1.35 17.19 6.38
CA LEU A 322 -2.15 17.45 5.19
C LEU A 322 -3.16 16.32 4.98
N ARG A 323 -4.43 16.67 4.77
CA ARG A 323 -5.38 15.74 4.19
C ARG A 323 -5.32 15.88 2.67
N LEU A 324 -4.97 14.77 2.01
CA LEU A 324 -4.81 14.78 0.57
C LEU A 324 -6.14 14.92 -0.16
N CYS A 325 -6.14 15.70 -1.23
CA CYS A 325 -7.25 15.78 -2.16
C CYS A 325 -7.27 14.56 -3.10
N GLY A 326 -8.38 14.38 -3.79
CA GLY A 326 -8.57 13.21 -4.65
C GLY A 326 -7.51 13.03 -5.73
N GLY A 327 -7.02 14.14 -6.32
CA GLY A 327 -6.02 14.12 -7.39
C GLY A 327 -4.59 13.82 -6.94
N ASP A 328 -4.31 13.93 -5.62
CA ASP A 328 -2.98 13.67 -5.05
C ASP A 328 -2.92 12.32 -4.29
N MET A 329 -4.06 11.69 -4.05
CA MET A 329 -4.14 10.41 -3.36
C MET A 329 -3.61 9.25 -4.19
N SER A 330 -3.01 8.27 -3.52
CA SER A 330 -2.60 7.01 -4.16
C SER A 330 -3.80 6.28 -4.78
N PHE A 331 -3.51 5.46 -5.78
CA PHE A 331 -4.50 4.64 -6.50
C PHE A 331 -5.33 3.76 -5.55
N THR A 332 -4.72 3.23 -4.50
CA THR A 332 -5.31 2.21 -3.62
C THR A 332 -5.98 2.76 -2.37
N SER A 333 -5.66 3.99 -1.92
CA SER A 333 -6.18 4.55 -0.66
C SER A 333 -7.62 5.08 -0.79
N ALA A 334 -8.40 4.99 0.30
CA ALA A 334 -9.70 5.65 0.46
C ALA A 334 -9.56 7.03 1.10
N ILE A 335 -8.53 7.22 1.92
CA ILE A 335 -8.10 8.50 2.50
C ILE A 335 -6.64 8.41 2.88
N THR A 336 -5.94 9.53 2.75
CA THR A 336 -4.52 9.65 3.11
C THR A 336 -4.26 10.97 3.82
N PHE A 337 -3.43 10.91 4.85
CA PHE A 337 -2.87 12.07 5.53
C PHE A 337 -1.36 12.04 5.41
N ASP A 338 -0.78 13.11 4.86
CA ASP A 338 0.66 13.28 4.80
C ASP A 338 1.17 14.14 5.94
N PHE A 339 2.32 13.80 6.43
CA PHE A 339 3.05 14.56 7.44
C PHE A 339 4.28 15.15 6.77
N GLU A 340 4.45 16.44 6.93
CA GLU A 340 5.61 17.15 6.43
C GLU A 340 6.35 17.82 7.57
N VAL A 341 7.67 17.98 7.41
CA VAL A 341 8.54 18.72 8.32
C VAL A 341 9.21 19.89 7.58
N TRP A 342 9.45 20.97 8.28
CA TRP A 342 10.13 22.13 7.72
C TRP A 342 11.61 21.84 7.52
N SER A 343 12.13 22.09 6.32
CA SER A 343 13.55 22.11 5.99
C SER A 343 13.99 23.57 5.94
N ALA A 344 14.70 24.01 6.97
CA ALA A 344 14.97 25.43 7.18
C ALA A 344 15.93 26.02 6.15
N ALA A 345 16.93 25.24 5.71
CA ALA A 345 17.89 25.72 4.71
C ALA A 345 17.35 25.62 3.27
N GLN A 346 16.31 24.83 3.02
CA GLN A 346 15.64 24.74 1.73
C GLN A 346 14.37 25.63 1.67
N GLU A 347 13.94 26.17 2.80
CA GLU A 347 12.74 26.99 2.96
C GLU A 347 11.49 26.31 2.39
N ARG A 348 11.33 25.00 2.68
CA ARG A 348 10.19 24.22 2.21
C ARG A 348 9.80 23.10 3.17
N TRP A 349 8.57 22.64 3.03
CA TRP A 349 8.07 21.46 3.68
C TRP A 349 8.51 20.18 2.93
N LEU A 350 8.88 19.16 3.69
CA LEU A 350 9.30 17.85 3.19
C LEU A 350 8.39 16.77 3.76
N GLU A 351 7.69 16.04 2.91
CA GLU A 351 6.90 14.87 3.30
C GLU A 351 7.79 13.80 3.93
N VAL A 352 7.44 13.37 5.13
CA VAL A 352 8.18 12.34 5.91
C VAL A 352 7.34 11.13 6.26
N SER A 353 6.02 11.21 6.11
CA SER A 353 5.10 10.11 6.35
C SER A 353 3.82 10.30 5.55
N SER A 354 3.22 9.19 5.18
CA SER A 354 1.88 9.10 4.63
C SER A 354 1.13 8.04 5.41
N VAL A 355 -0.04 8.38 5.99
CA VAL A 355 -0.89 7.47 6.76
C VAL A 355 -2.21 7.29 6.03
N SER A 356 -2.54 6.04 5.67
CA SER A 356 -3.65 5.74 4.78
C SER A 356 -4.58 4.67 5.33
N ASN A 357 -5.87 4.82 5.03
CA ASN A 357 -6.86 3.76 5.13
C ASN A 357 -7.27 3.32 3.72
N PHE A 358 -7.17 2.03 3.45
CA PHE A 358 -7.51 1.43 2.16
C PHE A 358 -8.91 0.80 2.16
N GLU A 359 -9.59 0.83 3.30
CA GLU A 359 -10.83 0.11 3.52
C GLU A 359 -10.70 -1.36 3.07
N THR A 360 -11.65 -1.87 2.30
CA THR A 360 -11.63 -3.25 1.81
C THR A 360 -10.76 -3.48 0.56
N TYR A 361 -10.18 -2.43 -0.02
CA TYR A 361 -9.56 -2.51 -1.35
C TYR A 361 -8.39 -3.49 -1.42
N GLN A 362 -7.44 -3.37 -0.51
CA GLN A 362 -6.32 -4.30 -0.40
C GLN A 362 -6.79 -5.65 0.14
N ALA A 363 -7.65 -5.66 1.17
CA ALA A 363 -8.18 -6.88 1.75
C ALA A 363 -8.90 -7.76 0.72
N ASN A 364 -9.58 -7.18 -0.26
CA ASN A 364 -10.20 -7.90 -1.37
C ASN A 364 -9.17 -8.54 -2.31
N ARG A 365 -8.05 -7.87 -2.60
CA ARG A 365 -6.94 -8.45 -3.38
C ARG A 365 -6.23 -9.57 -2.62
N LEU A 366 -5.99 -9.35 -1.33
CA LEU A 366 -5.34 -10.27 -0.40
C LEU A 366 -6.24 -11.45 0.00
N LYS A 367 -7.55 -11.34 -0.19
CA LYS A 367 -8.54 -12.23 0.43
C LYS A 367 -8.39 -12.28 1.96
N CYS A 368 -8.04 -11.14 2.57
CA CYS A 368 -7.93 -10.97 4.02
C CYS A 368 -9.32 -10.74 4.60
N ARG A 369 -9.79 -11.67 5.40
CA ARG A 369 -11.17 -11.73 5.89
C ARG A 369 -11.21 -12.04 7.38
N TYR A 370 -12.36 -11.80 7.99
CA TYR A 370 -12.62 -12.26 9.36
C TYR A 370 -14.04 -12.83 9.46
N ARG A 371 -14.27 -13.65 10.49
CA ARG A 371 -15.61 -14.12 10.85
C ARG A 371 -16.19 -13.21 11.90
N ASP A 372 -17.35 -12.61 11.59
CA ASP A 372 -18.10 -11.78 12.54
C ASP A 372 -18.84 -12.63 13.60
N ALA A 373 -19.52 -11.96 14.52
CA ALA A 373 -20.29 -12.61 15.58
C ALA A 373 -21.38 -13.55 15.04
N ASP A 374 -21.94 -13.24 13.88
CA ASP A 374 -22.95 -14.05 13.18
C ASP A 374 -22.34 -15.19 12.36
N LYS A 375 -21.04 -15.44 12.48
CA LYS A 375 -20.25 -16.41 11.70
C LYS A 375 -20.22 -16.13 10.19
N LYS A 376 -20.56 -14.91 9.77
CA LYS A 376 -20.42 -14.47 8.38
C LYS A 376 -18.98 -14.04 8.12
N THR A 377 -18.49 -14.40 6.95
CA THR A 377 -17.16 -13.97 6.49
C THR A 377 -17.25 -12.58 5.86
N ARG A 378 -16.44 -11.64 6.37
CA ARG A 378 -16.34 -10.26 5.91
C ARG A 378 -14.90 -9.90 5.55
N LEU A 379 -14.71 -8.95 4.63
CA LEU A 379 -13.40 -8.37 4.35
C LEU A 379 -12.97 -7.49 5.53
N CYS A 380 -11.67 -7.57 5.88
CA CYS A 380 -11.05 -6.62 6.79
C CYS A 380 -10.87 -5.25 6.11
N HIS A 381 -10.57 -4.21 6.89
CA HIS A 381 -9.93 -2.99 6.43
C HIS A 381 -8.43 -3.09 6.69
N THR A 382 -7.63 -2.52 5.77
CA THR A 382 -6.18 -2.42 5.93
C THR A 382 -5.77 -0.95 6.04
N LEU A 383 -4.82 -0.66 6.89
CA LEU A 383 -4.22 0.65 7.06
C LEU A 383 -2.71 0.53 7.12
N ASN A 384 -2.01 1.54 6.65
CA ASN A 384 -0.57 1.67 6.86
C ASN A 384 -0.18 3.11 7.17
N GLY A 385 1.04 3.27 7.64
CA GLY A 385 1.66 4.57 7.81
C GLY A 385 3.17 4.47 8.00
N SER A 386 3.91 5.43 7.48
CA SER A 386 5.34 5.53 7.75
C SER A 386 5.59 6.13 9.12
N ALA A 387 6.35 5.46 9.96
CA ALA A 387 6.65 5.91 11.32
C ALA A 387 8.18 5.91 11.60
N LEU A 388 9.05 6.61 10.81
CA LEU A 388 8.90 7.53 9.68
C LEU A 388 9.81 7.11 8.51
N ALA A 389 9.80 7.87 7.38
CA ALA A 389 10.79 7.76 6.32
C ALA A 389 12.06 8.54 6.72
N LEU A 390 13.18 7.83 6.90
CA LEU A 390 14.36 8.39 7.55
C LEU A 390 15.09 9.50 6.79
N PRO A 391 15.27 9.45 5.46
CA PRO A 391 16.15 10.42 4.78
C PRO A 391 15.76 11.87 4.99
N ARG A 392 14.47 12.19 4.84
CA ARG A 392 13.98 13.57 5.02
C ARG A 392 13.94 14.00 6.49
N ILE A 393 13.75 13.04 7.42
CA ILE A 393 13.93 13.29 8.85
C ILE A 393 15.39 13.62 9.17
N VAL A 394 16.35 12.85 8.64
CA VAL A 394 17.78 13.16 8.79
C VAL A 394 18.10 14.53 8.20
N ALA A 395 17.61 14.85 6.99
CA ALA A 395 17.81 16.15 6.37
C ALA A 395 17.28 17.29 7.27
N ALA A 396 16.05 17.16 7.77
CA ALA A 396 15.45 18.18 8.63
C ALA A 396 16.18 18.31 9.98
N LEU A 397 16.60 17.19 10.59
CA LEU A 397 17.38 17.23 11.84
C LEU A 397 18.73 17.90 11.67
N LEU A 398 19.45 17.61 10.58
CA LEU A 398 20.73 18.24 10.29
C LEU A 398 20.55 19.75 10.07
N GLU A 399 19.55 20.17 9.29
CA GLU A 399 19.32 21.56 8.95
C GLU A 399 18.77 22.37 10.14
N ASN A 400 17.76 21.86 10.84
CA ASN A 400 17.04 22.61 11.86
C ASN A 400 17.79 22.69 13.19
N ASN A 401 18.71 21.76 13.46
CA ASN A 401 19.42 21.67 14.74
C ASN A 401 20.89 22.16 14.68
N GLN A 402 21.28 22.80 13.58
CA GLN A 402 22.64 23.32 13.46
C GLN A 402 22.87 24.51 14.37
N THR A 403 24.06 24.56 14.96
CA THR A 403 24.56 25.63 15.84
C THR A 403 26.01 25.95 15.47
N PRO A 404 26.60 27.05 16.00
CA PRO A 404 28.02 27.33 15.80
C PRO A 404 28.95 26.21 16.31
N GLN A 405 28.52 25.41 17.29
CA GLN A 405 29.29 24.31 17.89
C GLN A 405 29.13 22.97 17.17
N GLY A 406 28.13 22.86 16.33
CA GLY A 406 27.78 21.62 15.64
C GLY A 406 26.26 21.42 15.54
N ILE A 407 25.85 20.18 15.26
CA ILE A 407 24.42 19.84 15.13
C ILE A 407 23.97 19.15 16.41
N VAL A 408 23.00 19.75 17.10
CA VAL A 408 22.46 19.24 18.37
C VAL A 408 21.55 18.04 18.08
N VAL A 409 21.81 16.92 18.77
CA VAL A 409 20.98 15.72 18.68
C VAL A 409 19.78 15.87 19.59
N PRO A 410 18.53 15.61 19.11
CA PRO A 410 17.34 15.59 19.95
C PRO A 410 17.52 14.70 21.19
N GLU A 411 17.00 15.11 22.35
CA GLU A 411 17.17 14.40 23.61
C GLU A 411 16.71 12.94 23.52
N CYS A 412 15.57 12.69 22.86
CA CYS A 412 15.01 11.36 22.68
C CYS A 412 15.96 10.38 21.96
N LEU A 413 16.90 10.90 21.15
CA LEU A 413 17.86 10.09 20.40
C LEU A 413 19.19 9.85 21.11
N ARG A 414 19.55 10.64 22.14
CA ARG A 414 20.90 10.62 22.75
C ARG A 414 21.24 9.26 23.35
N LYS A 415 20.29 8.55 23.96
CA LYS A 415 20.51 7.19 24.48
C LYS A 415 20.88 6.18 23.40
N TYR A 416 20.45 6.40 22.15
CA TYR A 416 20.73 5.53 21.01
C TYR A 416 22.00 5.95 20.27
N THR A 417 22.25 7.24 20.11
CA THR A 417 23.44 7.76 19.43
C THR A 417 24.69 7.60 20.27
N GLY A 418 24.59 7.80 21.61
CA GLY A 418 25.72 7.84 22.53
C GLY A 418 26.54 9.15 22.42
N PHE A 419 25.98 10.18 21.75
CA PHE A 419 26.47 11.55 21.71
C PHE A 419 25.30 12.51 21.60
N ASP A 420 25.49 13.75 22.02
CA ASP A 420 24.49 14.81 22.06
C ASP A 420 24.74 15.93 21.03
N ILE A 421 25.92 15.91 20.37
CA ILE A 421 26.30 16.85 19.31
C ILE A 421 27.09 16.13 18.21
N ILE A 422 26.88 16.60 16.99
CA ILE A 422 27.68 16.23 15.82
C ILE A 422 28.58 17.43 15.51
N ASP A 423 29.86 17.29 15.79
CA ASP A 423 30.93 18.26 15.67
C ASP A 423 32.01 17.78 14.72
#